data_208a83cfc23241b935615292e2a955a0
#
_entry.id   208a83cfc23241b935615292e2a955a0
#
_cell.length_a   1.000
_cell.length_b   1.000
_cell.length_c   1.000
_cell.angle_alpha   90.00
_cell.angle_beta   90.00
_cell.angle_gamma   90.00
#
_symmetry.space_group_name_H-M   'P 1'
#
loop_
_entity.id
_entity.type
_entity.pdbx_description
1 polymer ?
#
loop_
_entity_poly.entity_id
_entity_poly.type
_entity_poly.pdbx_seq_one_letter_code
_entity_poly.pdbx_strand_id
1 'polypeptide(L)'
;MTSVLEQPELHTSEPKTIEKVAIVVAKGSLEGIYPALIMANGARMDGIEADLFFTFFGLDAIRKDRLEKIKVATVGNPGLHLPTLLGAVPGISALATKMMQRQMEKIDIPPIPEFIELVHDSGVQLYACKASVDMFALTMEDFVPQIEDIISVGEFYEKAAGGQIIFT
;
A
#
# COMPACT_ATOMS: atom_id res chain seq x y z
N MET A 1 -59.48 8.82 23.64
CA MET A 1 -58.62 7.90 22.87
C MET A 1 -57.45 8.72 22.39
N THR A 2 -56.37 8.73 23.15
CA THR A 2 -55.16 9.53 22.86
C THR A 2 -54.12 8.59 22.25
N SER A 3 -53.87 8.74 20.96
CA SER A 3 -52.84 8.00 20.24
C SER A 3 -51.46 8.53 20.67
N VAL A 4 -50.74 7.70 21.40
CA VAL A 4 -49.34 7.92 21.70
C VAL A 4 -48.58 7.62 20.42
N LEU A 5 -48.07 8.65 19.74
CA LEU A 5 -47.10 8.52 18.66
C LEU A 5 -45.78 8.11 19.30
N GLU A 6 -45.50 6.81 19.18
CA GLU A 6 -44.20 6.22 19.51
C GLU A 6 -43.14 6.86 18.57
N GLN A 7 -42.26 7.69 19.12
CA GLN A 7 -41.14 8.23 18.37
C GLN A 7 -40.14 7.11 18.11
N PRO A 8 -39.65 6.92 16.88
CA PRO A 8 -38.60 5.94 16.62
C PRO A 8 -37.37 6.36 17.41
N GLU A 9 -36.88 5.48 18.27
CA GLU A 9 -35.61 5.65 18.95
C GLU A 9 -34.52 5.80 17.88
N LEU A 10 -33.90 6.98 17.85
CA LEU A 10 -32.65 7.19 17.08
C LEU A 10 -31.60 6.28 17.72
N HIS A 11 -31.34 5.16 17.08
CA HIS A 11 -30.13 4.39 17.32
C HIS A 11 -28.93 5.27 16.98
N THR A 12 -28.41 6.02 17.93
CA THR A 12 -27.08 6.60 17.88
C THR A 12 -26.10 5.45 18.09
N SER A 13 -25.81 4.70 16.98
CA SER A 13 -24.65 3.84 16.98
C SER A 13 -23.43 4.76 17.13
N GLU A 14 -22.65 4.56 18.19
CA GLU A 14 -21.33 5.18 18.29
C GLU A 14 -20.58 4.92 16.98
N PRO A 15 -19.84 5.93 16.44
CA PRO A 15 -19.08 5.72 15.21
C PRO A 15 -18.12 4.56 15.47
N LYS A 16 -18.28 3.46 14.72
CA LYS A 16 -17.35 2.34 14.78
C LYS A 16 -15.99 2.85 14.33
N THR A 17 -15.06 2.94 15.24
CA THR A 17 -13.66 3.24 14.94
C THR A 17 -13.06 2.08 14.15
N ILE A 18 -12.23 2.38 13.15
CA ILE A 18 -11.45 1.37 12.43
C ILE A 18 -10.35 0.91 13.39
N GLU A 19 -10.31 -0.39 13.69
CA GLU A 19 -9.30 -0.97 14.59
C GLU A 19 -8.15 -1.61 13.82
N LYS A 20 -8.40 -2.01 12.56
CA LYS A 20 -7.43 -2.68 11.69
C LYS A 20 -7.63 -2.32 10.23
N VAL A 21 -6.52 -2.15 9.50
CA VAL A 21 -6.48 -2.03 8.04
C VAL A 21 -5.55 -3.09 7.44
N ALA A 22 -6.00 -3.75 6.38
CA ALA A 22 -5.20 -4.65 5.57
C ALA A 22 -5.09 -4.05 4.16
N ILE A 23 -3.89 -3.63 3.77
CA ILE A 23 -3.66 -2.86 2.54
C ILE A 23 -3.00 -3.75 1.51
N VAL A 24 -3.66 -3.95 0.37
CA VAL A 24 -3.16 -4.74 -0.76
C VAL A 24 -2.40 -3.82 -1.70
N VAL A 25 -1.11 -4.10 -1.89
CA VAL A 25 -0.20 -3.37 -2.78
C VAL A 25 -0.01 -4.18 -4.05
N ALA A 26 -0.69 -3.80 -5.14
CA ALA A 26 -0.68 -4.56 -6.39
C ALA A 26 0.16 -3.93 -7.51
N LYS A 27 0.48 -2.64 -7.40
CA LYS A 27 1.22 -1.90 -8.43
C LYS A 27 2.66 -1.69 -8.04
N GLY A 28 3.58 -1.89 -9.00
CA GLY A 28 5.03 -1.72 -8.84
C GLY A 28 5.53 -0.33 -9.23
N SER A 29 4.70 0.71 -9.11
CA SER A 29 5.08 2.09 -9.41
C SER A 29 4.98 2.98 -8.17
N LEU A 30 5.66 4.13 -8.17
CA LEU A 30 5.69 5.03 -7.02
C LEU A 30 4.28 5.41 -6.56
N GLU A 31 3.40 5.78 -7.49
CA GLU A 31 2.02 6.17 -7.22
C GLU A 31 1.13 5.01 -6.74
N GLY A 32 1.57 3.78 -6.89
CA GLY A 32 0.87 2.61 -6.34
C GLY A 32 1.39 2.22 -4.95
N ILE A 33 2.68 2.41 -4.68
CA ILE A 33 3.33 1.97 -3.45
C ILE A 33 3.20 3.00 -2.32
N TYR A 34 3.51 4.29 -2.60
CA TYR A 34 3.49 5.32 -1.57
C TYR A 34 2.15 5.50 -0.86
N PRO A 35 0.98 5.46 -1.54
CA PRO A 35 -0.30 5.53 -0.83
C PRO A 35 -0.46 4.44 0.22
N ALA A 36 -0.01 3.20 -0.07
CA ALA A 36 -0.07 2.10 0.88
C ALA A 36 0.82 2.36 2.11
N LEU A 37 2.08 2.77 1.89
CA LEU A 37 3.02 3.06 2.98
C LEU A 37 2.54 4.24 3.85
N ILE A 38 2.04 5.31 3.22
CA ILE A 38 1.49 6.48 3.92
C ILE A 38 0.28 6.08 4.77
N MET A 39 -0.64 5.28 4.21
CA MET A 39 -1.82 4.82 4.94
C MET A 39 -1.45 3.89 6.10
N ALA A 40 -0.52 2.96 5.88
CA ALA A 40 -0.06 2.04 6.92
C ALA A 40 0.61 2.80 8.08
N ASN A 41 1.49 3.76 7.74
CA ASN A 41 2.14 4.63 8.75
C ASN A 41 1.12 5.47 9.52
N GLY A 42 0.17 6.12 8.82
CA GLY A 42 -0.89 6.89 9.45
C GLY A 42 -1.77 6.05 10.37
N ALA A 43 -2.13 4.84 9.95
CA ALA A 43 -2.89 3.90 10.79
C ALA A 43 -2.15 3.61 12.11
N ARG A 44 -0.85 3.32 12.04
CA ARG A 44 -0.04 3.07 13.26
C ARG A 44 0.07 4.29 14.15
N MET A 45 0.19 5.49 13.58
CA MET A 45 0.20 6.74 14.35
C MET A 45 -1.11 6.97 15.12
N ASP A 46 -2.23 6.52 14.57
CA ASP A 46 -3.56 6.60 15.18
C ASP A 46 -3.91 5.38 16.07
N GLY A 47 -2.95 4.46 16.30
CA GLY A 47 -3.16 3.26 17.11
C GLY A 47 -3.95 2.15 16.39
N ILE A 48 -4.16 2.26 15.08
CA ILE A 48 -4.84 1.27 14.25
C ILE A 48 -3.84 0.20 13.82
N GLU A 49 -4.21 -1.08 13.89
CA GLU A 49 -3.40 -2.16 13.35
C GLU A 49 -3.31 -2.06 11.82
N ALA A 50 -2.15 -2.36 11.26
CA ALA A 50 -1.95 -2.28 9.82
C ALA A 50 -1.12 -3.46 9.30
N ASP A 51 -1.63 -4.11 8.25
CA ASP A 51 -0.92 -5.12 7.48
C ASP A 51 -0.76 -4.66 6.03
N LEU A 52 0.41 -4.92 5.44
CA LEU A 52 0.69 -4.71 4.01
C LEU A 52 0.83 -6.08 3.32
N PHE A 53 0.05 -6.30 2.27
CA PHE A 53 0.08 -7.50 1.45
C PHE A 53 0.51 -7.18 0.03
N PHE A 54 1.75 -7.50 -0.31
CA PHE A 54 2.33 -7.22 -1.61
C PHE A 54 2.02 -8.34 -2.60
N THR A 55 1.41 -7.99 -3.72
CA THR A 55 1.00 -8.94 -4.76
C THR A 55 1.34 -8.42 -6.15
N PHE A 56 1.42 -9.31 -7.14
CA PHE A 56 1.77 -8.96 -8.51
C PHE A 56 3.01 -8.06 -8.58
N PHE A 57 2.91 -6.94 -9.30
CA PHE A 57 4.02 -5.99 -9.46
C PHE A 57 4.33 -5.20 -8.18
N GLY A 58 3.41 -5.20 -7.20
CA GLY A 58 3.69 -4.65 -5.88
C GLY A 58 4.84 -5.34 -5.15
N LEU A 59 5.15 -6.61 -5.51
CA LEU A 59 6.33 -7.31 -5.00
C LEU A 59 7.65 -6.55 -5.28
N ASP A 60 7.71 -5.74 -6.34
CA ASP A 60 8.92 -4.97 -6.66
C ASP A 60 9.31 -4.00 -5.52
N ALA A 61 8.34 -3.56 -4.69
CA ALA A 61 8.60 -2.68 -3.55
C ALA A 61 9.41 -3.35 -2.42
N ILE A 62 9.36 -4.68 -2.35
CA ILE A 62 10.00 -5.46 -1.29
C ILE A 62 11.15 -6.35 -1.80
N ARG A 63 11.42 -6.34 -3.10
CA ARG A 63 12.52 -7.09 -3.71
C ARG A 63 13.83 -6.33 -3.60
N LYS A 64 14.89 -6.98 -3.09
CA LYS A 64 16.24 -6.41 -2.95
C LYS A 64 16.83 -5.86 -4.26
N ASP A 65 16.51 -6.51 -5.39
CA ASP A 65 17.04 -6.11 -6.71
C ASP A 65 16.23 -5.02 -7.41
N ARG A 66 15.03 -4.65 -6.89
CA ARG A 66 14.05 -3.76 -7.52
C ARG A 66 13.67 -2.52 -6.73
N LEU A 67 13.59 -2.59 -5.40
CA LEU A 67 13.00 -1.54 -4.57
C LEU A 67 13.65 -0.14 -4.77
N GLU A 68 14.93 -0.06 -5.09
CA GLU A 68 15.61 1.22 -5.38
C GLU A 68 15.36 1.73 -6.81
N LYS A 69 14.81 0.88 -7.70
CA LYS A 69 14.64 1.17 -9.13
C LYS A 69 13.20 1.51 -9.51
N ILE A 70 12.32 1.61 -8.54
CA ILE A 70 10.90 1.88 -8.76
C ILE A 70 10.72 3.30 -9.33
N LYS A 71 9.86 3.40 -10.33
CA LYS A 71 9.63 4.64 -11.08
C LYS A 71 8.14 4.97 -11.11
N VAL A 72 7.86 6.22 -11.48
CA VAL A 72 6.51 6.64 -11.86
C VAL A 72 6.12 5.92 -13.15
N ALA A 73 4.90 5.38 -13.20
CA ALA A 73 4.32 4.90 -14.45
C ALA A 73 4.03 6.10 -15.37
N THR A 74 4.62 6.11 -16.57
CA THR A 74 4.45 7.24 -17.50
C THR A 74 3.53 6.94 -18.65
N VAL A 75 3.48 5.68 -19.10
CA VAL A 75 2.59 5.25 -20.19
C VAL A 75 1.19 5.03 -19.63
N GLY A 76 0.20 5.76 -20.17
CA GLY A 76 -1.19 5.64 -19.77
C GLY A 76 -1.50 6.26 -18.38
N ASN A 77 -0.60 7.02 -17.79
CA ASN A 77 -0.84 7.73 -16.55
C ASN A 77 -1.47 9.12 -16.82
N PRO A 78 -2.78 9.30 -16.56
CA PRO A 78 -3.45 10.57 -16.81
C PRO A 78 -2.99 11.70 -15.88
N GLY A 79 -2.45 11.37 -14.70
CA GLY A 79 -1.97 12.33 -13.71
C GLY A 79 -0.75 13.13 -14.17
N LEU A 80 -0.01 12.63 -15.15
CA LEU A 80 1.13 13.36 -15.73
C LEU A 80 0.73 14.37 -16.81
N HIS A 81 -0.53 14.36 -17.27
CA HIS A 81 -1.04 15.23 -18.35
C HIS A 81 -0.20 15.20 -19.64
N LEU A 82 0.51 14.09 -19.88
CA LEU A 82 1.33 13.88 -21.07
C LEU A 82 0.60 13.03 -22.10
N PRO A 83 0.70 13.34 -23.41
CA PRO A 83 0.24 12.43 -24.46
C PRO A 83 0.92 11.06 -24.30
N THR A 84 0.18 9.97 -24.48
CA THR A 84 0.65 8.59 -24.26
C THR A 84 1.94 8.26 -25.00
N LEU A 85 2.12 8.81 -26.22
CA LEU A 85 3.32 8.64 -27.03
C LEU A 85 4.57 9.28 -26.37
N LEU A 86 4.41 10.41 -25.69
CA LEU A 86 5.52 11.06 -24.97
C LEU A 86 5.91 10.29 -23.71
N GLY A 87 4.95 9.64 -23.04
CA GLY A 87 5.22 8.78 -21.88
C GLY A 87 6.14 7.59 -22.19
N ALA A 88 6.18 7.14 -23.47
CA ALA A 88 7.03 6.05 -23.94
C ALA A 88 8.47 6.48 -24.31
N VAL A 89 8.75 7.79 -24.34
CA VAL A 89 10.09 8.30 -24.69
C VAL A 89 11.09 7.93 -23.59
N PRO A 90 12.26 7.35 -23.96
CA PRO A 90 13.30 7.03 -22.98
C PRO A 90 13.73 8.25 -22.17
N GLY A 91 13.79 8.09 -20.84
CA GLY A 91 14.19 9.16 -19.91
C GLY A 91 13.02 9.95 -19.29
N ILE A 92 11.85 10.00 -19.90
CA ILE A 92 10.68 10.72 -19.33
C ILE A 92 10.28 10.14 -17.97
N SER A 93 10.24 8.81 -17.85
CA SER A 93 9.96 8.14 -16.58
C SER A 93 10.96 8.50 -15.48
N ALA A 94 12.25 8.53 -15.82
CA ALA A 94 13.30 8.91 -14.86
C ALA A 94 13.17 10.38 -14.41
N LEU A 95 12.85 11.28 -15.36
CA LEU A 95 12.65 12.71 -15.04
C LEU A 95 11.42 12.89 -14.14
N ALA A 96 10.28 12.29 -14.48
CA ALA A 96 9.06 12.34 -13.69
C ALA A 96 9.28 11.76 -12.28
N THR A 97 9.98 10.63 -12.18
CA THR A 97 10.37 10.01 -10.91
C THR A 97 11.18 10.97 -10.05
N LYS A 98 12.23 11.58 -10.63
CA LYS A 98 13.08 12.53 -9.89
C LYS A 98 12.32 13.78 -9.43
N MET A 99 11.39 14.26 -10.25
CA MET A 99 10.53 15.40 -9.86
C MET A 99 9.61 15.03 -8.69
N MET A 100 8.98 13.86 -8.73
CA MET A 100 8.11 13.37 -7.66
C MET A 100 8.89 13.15 -6.36
N GLN A 101 10.04 12.48 -6.43
CA GLN A 101 10.90 12.27 -5.26
C GLN A 101 11.32 13.58 -4.59
N ARG A 102 11.69 14.59 -5.38
CA ARG A 102 12.02 15.92 -4.84
C ARG A 102 10.83 16.62 -4.16
N GLN A 103 9.60 16.36 -4.61
CA GLN A 103 8.42 16.89 -3.95
C GLN A 103 8.14 16.16 -2.64
N MET A 104 8.36 14.86 -2.60
CA MET A 104 8.23 14.04 -1.39
C MET A 104 9.26 14.42 -0.32
N GLU A 105 10.53 14.62 -0.72
CA GLU A 105 11.59 15.09 0.18
C GLU A 105 11.25 16.42 0.88
N LYS A 106 10.53 17.32 0.19
CA LYS A 106 10.12 18.62 0.79
C LYS A 106 9.07 18.51 1.88
N ILE A 107 8.40 17.40 1.98
CA ILE A 107 7.36 17.11 2.98
C ILE A 107 7.76 15.91 3.84
N ASP A 108 9.06 15.64 3.92
CA ASP A 108 9.68 14.61 4.78
C ASP A 108 9.14 13.19 4.53
N ILE A 109 8.72 12.87 3.29
CA ILE A 109 8.38 11.52 2.89
C ILE A 109 9.66 10.80 2.44
N PRO A 110 10.09 9.74 3.14
CA PRO A 110 11.35 9.06 2.83
C PRO A 110 11.28 8.23 1.53
N PRO A 111 12.44 7.85 0.96
CA PRO A 111 12.51 6.86 -0.12
C PRO A 111 11.88 5.53 0.28
N ILE A 112 11.42 4.73 -0.71
CA ILE A 112 10.73 3.45 -0.45
C ILE A 112 11.52 2.52 0.48
N PRO A 113 12.84 2.28 0.29
CA PRO A 113 13.58 1.40 1.19
C PRO A 113 13.49 1.83 2.66
N GLU A 114 13.76 3.10 2.92
CA GLU A 114 13.69 3.69 4.26
C GLU A 114 12.25 3.70 4.81
N PHE A 115 11.25 3.93 3.94
CA PHE A 115 9.85 3.93 4.36
C PHE A 115 9.34 2.52 4.71
N ILE A 116 9.80 1.48 4.03
CA ILE A 116 9.54 0.07 4.37
C ILE A 116 10.09 -0.24 5.77
N GLU A 117 11.31 0.17 6.09
CA GLU A 117 11.90 0.02 7.43
C GLU A 117 11.07 0.77 8.47
N LEU A 118 10.73 2.03 8.21
CA LEU A 118 9.95 2.87 9.12
C LEU A 118 8.58 2.26 9.45
N VAL A 119 7.83 1.80 8.46
CA VAL A 119 6.51 1.19 8.70
C VAL A 119 6.63 -0.13 9.44
N HIS A 120 7.62 -0.96 9.11
CA HIS A 120 7.90 -2.20 9.84
C HIS A 120 8.23 -1.91 11.32
N ASP A 121 9.13 -0.96 11.59
CA ASP A 121 9.52 -0.59 12.95
C ASP A 121 8.37 0.03 13.75
N SER A 122 7.38 0.63 13.08
CA SER A 122 6.12 1.09 13.70
C SER A 122 5.15 -0.04 14.05
N GLY A 123 5.48 -1.30 13.66
CA GLY A 123 4.68 -2.49 13.94
C GLY A 123 3.68 -2.85 12.84
N VAL A 124 3.86 -2.33 11.61
CA VAL A 124 3.13 -2.84 10.43
C VAL A 124 3.68 -4.21 10.06
N GLN A 125 2.80 -5.19 9.83
CA GLN A 125 3.19 -6.51 9.36
C GLN A 125 3.21 -6.53 7.83
N LEU A 126 4.29 -7.05 7.23
CA LEU A 126 4.50 -7.05 5.79
C LEU A 126 4.52 -8.49 5.25
N TYR A 127 3.67 -8.78 4.29
CA TYR A 127 3.51 -10.11 3.71
C TYR A 127 3.65 -10.09 2.19
N ALA A 128 4.23 -11.18 1.63
CA ALA A 128 4.27 -11.42 0.19
C ALA A 128 3.19 -12.44 -0.22
N CYS A 129 2.52 -12.17 -1.35
CA CYS A 129 1.49 -13.06 -1.89
C CYS A 129 2.11 -14.31 -2.50
N LYS A 130 1.81 -15.49 -1.95
CA LYS A 130 2.33 -16.79 -2.41
C LYS A 130 2.08 -17.02 -3.91
N ALA A 131 0.89 -16.75 -4.41
CA ALA A 131 0.57 -16.94 -5.83
C ALA A 131 1.47 -16.10 -6.76
N SER A 132 1.78 -14.87 -6.36
CA SER A 132 2.66 -13.97 -7.12
C SER A 132 4.13 -14.36 -6.99
N VAL A 133 4.54 -14.81 -5.82
CA VAL A 133 5.88 -15.34 -5.57
C VAL A 133 6.13 -16.55 -6.45
N ASP A 134 5.21 -17.50 -6.47
CA ASP A 134 5.29 -18.71 -7.33
C ASP A 134 5.30 -18.34 -8.82
N MET A 135 4.44 -17.38 -9.24
CA MET A 135 4.34 -16.93 -10.64
C MET A 135 5.65 -16.29 -11.15
N PHE A 136 6.35 -15.55 -10.29
CA PHE A 136 7.62 -14.91 -10.63
C PHE A 136 8.85 -15.74 -10.26
N ALA A 137 8.66 -16.98 -9.80
CA ALA A 137 9.70 -17.90 -9.35
C ALA A 137 10.67 -17.25 -8.33
N LEU A 138 10.09 -16.51 -7.36
CA LEU A 138 10.81 -15.87 -6.26
C LEU A 138 10.80 -16.75 -5.01
N THR A 139 11.68 -16.41 -4.08
CA THR A 139 11.81 -17.03 -2.77
C THR A 139 11.91 -15.97 -1.68
N MET A 140 11.85 -16.35 -0.42
CA MET A 140 12.03 -15.44 0.71
C MET A 140 13.37 -14.69 0.67
N GLU A 141 14.41 -15.31 0.11
CA GLU A 141 15.75 -14.72 -0.01
C GLU A 141 15.81 -13.50 -0.94
N ASP A 142 14.84 -13.38 -1.87
CA ASP A 142 14.75 -12.26 -2.80
C ASP A 142 14.19 -10.99 -2.15
N PHE A 143 13.55 -11.12 -0.98
CA PHE A 143 12.88 -10.03 -0.29
C PHE A 143 13.74 -9.38 0.79
N VAL A 144 13.39 -8.14 1.13
CA VAL A 144 13.96 -7.41 2.26
C VAL A 144 13.64 -8.12 3.58
N PRO A 145 14.48 -7.97 4.61
CA PRO A 145 14.32 -8.72 5.87
C PRO A 145 13.06 -8.33 6.66
N GLN A 146 12.39 -7.22 6.32
CA GLN A 146 11.15 -6.76 6.94
C GLN A 146 9.92 -7.60 6.55
N ILE A 147 10.05 -8.54 5.60
CA ILE A 147 8.95 -9.43 5.22
C ILE A 147 8.82 -10.54 6.24
N GLU A 148 7.64 -10.63 6.87
CA GLU A 148 7.34 -11.64 7.88
C GLU A 148 7.19 -13.04 7.27
N ASP A 149 6.39 -13.15 6.19
CA ASP A 149 6.11 -14.44 5.57
C ASP A 149 5.55 -14.28 4.14
N ILE A 150 5.58 -15.41 3.41
CA ILE A 150 4.91 -15.59 2.12
C ILE A 150 3.60 -16.32 2.39
N ILE A 151 2.47 -15.59 2.30
CA ILE A 151 1.17 -16.11 2.69
C ILE A 151 0.22 -16.28 1.49
N SER A 152 -0.69 -17.23 1.63
CA SER A 152 -1.80 -17.42 0.69
C SER A 152 -2.87 -16.34 0.85
N VAL A 153 -3.79 -16.25 -0.13
CA VAL A 153 -4.95 -15.35 -0.04
C VAL A 153 -5.88 -15.75 1.12
N GLY A 154 -5.98 -17.05 1.43
CA GLY A 154 -6.77 -17.53 2.58
C GLY A 154 -6.21 -16.99 3.90
N GLU A 155 -4.91 -17.16 4.13
CA GLU A 155 -4.21 -16.64 5.30
C GLU A 155 -4.29 -15.11 5.37
N PHE A 156 -4.23 -14.42 4.23
CA PHE A 156 -4.47 -12.97 4.19
C PHE A 156 -5.86 -12.60 4.71
N TYR A 157 -6.91 -13.31 4.30
CA TYR A 157 -8.27 -13.03 4.81
C TYR A 157 -8.41 -13.34 6.31
N GLU A 158 -7.73 -14.36 6.82
CA GLU A 158 -7.69 -14.64 8.26
C GLU A 158 -7.05 -13.50 9.03
N LYS A 159 -5.93 -12.97 8.52
CA LYS A 159 -5.25 -11.81 9.11
C LYS A 159 -6.07 -10.52 9.00
N ALA A 160 -6.78 -10.31 7.90
CA ALA A 160 -7.63 -9.14 7.67
C ALA A 160 -8.97 -9.19 8.42
N ALA A 161 -9.28 -10.30 9.11
CA ALA A 161 -10.57 -10.50 9.76
C ALA A 161 -10.89 -9.37 10.76
N GLY A 162 -12.09 -8.81 10.66
CA GLY A 162 -12.54 -7.68 11.48
C GLY A 162 -12.00 -6.31 11.06
N GLY A 163 -11.07 -6.24 10.11
CA GLY A 163 -10.49 -5.00 9.57
C GLY A 163 -11.12 -4.54 8.27
N GLN A 164 -10.61 -3.43 7.75
CA GLN A 164 -10.93 -2.91 6.42
C GLN A 164 -9.86 -3.32 5.43
N ILE A 165 -10.26 -3.81 4.25
CA ILE A 165 -9.34 -4.13 3.16
C ILE A 165 -9.29 -2.96 2.19
N ILE A 166 -8.09 -2.46 1.91
CA ILE A 166 -7.81 -1.33 1.03
C ILE A 166 -6.91 -1.81 -0.11
N PHE A 167 -7.19 -1.37 -1.33
CA PHE A 167 -6.44 -1.74 -2.52
C PHE A 167 -5.75 -0.51 -3.15
N THR A 168 -4.42 -0.62 -3.48
CA THR A 168 -3.63 0.45 -4.13
C THR A 168 -2.98 0.00 -5.45
#